data_028a327a13e13686e057f97fad725568
#
_entry.id   028a327a13e13686e057f97fad725568
#
_cell.length_a   1.000
_cell.length_b   1.000
_cell.length_c   1.000
_cell.angle_alpha   90.00
_cell.angle_beta   90.00
_cell.angle_gamma   90.00
#
_symmetry.space_group_name_H-M   'P 1'
#
loop_
_entity.id
_entity.type
_entity.pdbx_description
1 polymer ?
#
loop_
_entity_poly.entity_id
_entity_poly.type
_entity_poly.pdbx_seq_one_letter_code
_entity_poly.pdbx_strand_id
1 'polypeptide(L)'
;MRQTFNVLFFIRKTRTVKSGETPIMLRISIQGQLAEIQLKRTVKPTQWNQKKERCTGKDAASLEINRYLESVKLRLFDIHRTMEQEDKLINPYEIKRKFLGLDNEHKLFFEVFQEHNDKCRELIGKDYAKVTVSRFDTCLKYFREMALKKYHMKDIPLKELTHAIIQDYIHFLKTEKDLQENTLIRYMKAVKKITNLAIANDWMSKNPFSNIRFHEPEVHKDFLTKEELNMLWKKTFEIPRMELVRDAFLLQCYSGLAFIDLSELKAEHIVEDNQGNLWIRKARQKTNVMCNVPLLDIPIQILEKYKEHPLCKKSGKLLPVLSNQKMNSYLKELADVCGIKKKLTTHTGRYTFSTVVTLANNVSLENVAKMLGHTSTRMTQRYAKVLDQSILKDMQNVRESML
;
A
#
# COMPACT_ATOMS: atom_id res chain seq x y z
N MET A 1 3.20 -24.37 40.53
CA MET A 1 3.49 -25.83 40.44
C MET A 1 4.64 -26.03 39.45
N ARG A 2 5.72 -26.73 39.86
CA ARG A 2 6.80 -27.06 38.90
C ARG A 2 6.26 -28.01 37.84
N GLN A 3 6.28 -27.58 36.58
CA GLN A 3 5.92 -28.43 35.44
C GLN A 3 6.97 -29.55 35.33
N THR A 4 6.54 -30.80 35.40
CA THR A 4 7.46 -31.95 35.26
C THR A 4 7.72 -32.17 33.76
N PHE A 5 8.85 -31.65 33.27
CA PHE A 5 9.35 -31.95 31.93
C PHE A 5 10.30 -33.13 31.96
N ASN A 6 10.00 -34.19 31.21
CA ASN A 6 10.84 -35.36 31.13
C ASN A 6 11.06 -35.82 29.68
N VAL A 7 12.28 -36.27 29.40
CA VAL A 7 12.74 -36.76 28.09
C VAL A 7 13.25 -38.17 28.27
N LEU A 8 12.67 -39.14 27.57
CA LEU A 8 13.00 -40.56 27.63
C LEU A 8 13.38 -41.11 26.26
N PHE A 9 14.52 -41.79 26.16
CA PHE A 9 14.88 -42.57 24.98
C PHE A 9 14.60 -44.07 25.21
N PHE A 10 14.01 -44.71 24.20
CA PHE A 10 13.66 -46.13 24.26
C PHE A 10 13.65 -46.77 22.88
N ILE A 11 13.68 -48.13 22.85
CA ILE A 11 13.51 -48.90 21.62
C ILE A 11 12.24 -49.74 21.70
N ARG A 12 11.55 -49.91 20.56
CA ARG A 12 10.42 -50.83 20.44
C ARG A 12 10.89 -52.14 19.84
N LYS A 13 11.19 -53.14 20.68
CA LYS A 13 11.71 -54.46 20.25
C LYS A 13 10.86 -55.17 19.20
N THR A 14 9.59 -54.82 19.06
CA THR A 14 8.65 -55.37 18.09
C THR A 14 8.77 -54.75 16.70
N ARG A 15 9.57 -53.71 16.50
CA ARG A 15 9.78 -53.02 15.23
C ARG A 15 11.24 -53.09 14.80
N THR A 16 11.71 -54.26 14.39
CA THR A 16 13.03 -54.44 13.80
C THR A 16 13.00 -54.18 12.31
N VAL A 17 13.98 -53.46 11.78
CA VAL A 17 14.19 -53.26 10.31
C VAL A 17 14.88 -54.50 9.73
N LYS A 18 14.90 -54.63 8.41
CA LYS A 18 15.50 -55.78 7.71
C LYS A 18 16.97 -56.10 8.10
N SER A 19 17.70 -55.13 8.65
CA SER A 19 19.07 -55.27 9.16
C SER A 19 19.16 -55.85 10.58
N GLY A 20 18.04 -56.22 11.24
CA GLY A 20 18.02 -56.68 12.63
C GLY A 20 18.16 -55.56 13.64
N GLU A 21 18.20 -54.32 13.26
CA GLU A 21 18.27 -53.16 14.13
C GLU A 21 16.87 -52.59 14.43
N THR A 22 16.76 -51.83 15.51
CA THR A 22 15.50 -51.21 15.97
C THR A 22 15.65 -49.71 16.05
N PRO A 23 14.66 -48.94 15.53
CA PRO A 23 14.67 -47.49 15.64
C PRO A 23 14.66 -47.01 17.08
N ILE A 24 15.45 -45.98 17.37
CA ILE A 24 15.42 -45.30 18.69
C ILE A 24 14.25 -44.34 18.69
N MET A 25 13.43 -44.40 19.72
CA MET A 25 12.28 -43.54 19.97
C MET A 25 12.62 -42.55 21.07
N LEU A 26 12.11 -41.35 20.92
CA LEU A 26 12.12 -40.30 21.91
C LEU A 26 10.69 -40.09 22.42
N ARG A 27 10.51 -40.04 23.75
CA ARG A 27 9.24 -39.62 24.38
C ARG A 27 9.47 -38.36 25.20
N ILE A 28 8.60 -37.40 24.96
CA ILE A 28 8.52 -36.14 25.71
C ILE A 28 7.28 -36.21 26.56
N SER A 29 7.40 -35.97 27.89
CA SER A 29 6.26 -35.97 28.81
C SER A 29 6.23 -34.69 29.65
N ILE A 30 5.02 -34.06 29.72
CA ILE A 30 4.76 -32.87 30.52
C ILE A 30 3.37 -33.03 31.12
N GLN A 31 3.27 -32.95 32.44
CA GLN A 31 1.99 -33.01 33.18
C GLN A 31 1.10 -34.20 32.76
N GLY A 32 1.67 -35.37 32.53
CA GLY A 32 0.93 -36.57 32.12
C GLY A 32 0.61 -36.68 30.64
N GLN A 33 0.80 -35.63 29.84
CA GLN A 33 0.69 -35.67 28.38
C GLN A 33 1.97 -36.22 27.76
N LEU A 34 1.86 -36.92 26.64
CA LEU A 34 2.95 -37.61 25.98
C LEU A 34 3.00 -37.31 24.49
N ALA A 35 4.20 -37.05 23.96
CA ALA A 35 4.46 -37.01 22.52
C ALA A 35 5.67 -37.90 22.20
N GLU A 36 5.57 -38.69 21.13
CA GLU A 36 6.64 -39.58 20.69
C GLU A 36 7.19 -39.17 19.32
N ILE A 37 8.50 -39.37 19.13
CA ILE A 37 9.23 -39.10 17.91
C ILE A 37 10.12 -40.31 17.61
N GLN A 38 10.09 -40.78 16.37
CA GLN A 38 11.07 -41.73 15.90
C GLN A 38 12.33 -40.98 15.46
N LEU A 39 13.46 -41.25 16.08
CA LEU A 39 14.75 -40.68 15.69
C LEU A 39 15.28 -41.38 14.43
N LYS A 40 16.02 -40.64 13.59
CA LYS A 40 16.66 -41.18 12.37
C LYS A 40 17.96 -41.95 12.73
N ARG A 41 17.92 -42.78 13.75
CA ARG A 41 19.03 -43.66 14.21
C ARG A 41 18.45 -45.00 14.64
N THR A 42 19.19 -46.07 14.39
CA THR A 42 18.84 -47.45 14.74
C THR A 42 19.92 -48.05 15.61
N VAL A 43 19.60 -49.05 16.37
CA VAL A 43 20.52 -49.78 17.25
C VAL A 43 20.14 -51.25 17.32
N LYS A 44 21.13 -52.15 17.49
CA LYS A 44 20.85 -53.57 17.78
C LYS A 44 20.24 -53.69 19.17
N PRO A 45 19.12 -54.41 19.37
CA PRO A 45 18.46 -54.53 20.68
C PRO A 45 19.38 -55.02 21.79
N THR A 46 20.37 -55.83 21.48
CA THR A 46 21.37 -56.37 22.39
C THR A 46 22.36 -55.31 22.88
N GLN A 47 22.55 -54.23 22.14
CA GLN A 47 23.46 -53.13 22.49
C GLN A 47 22.73 -51.95 23.16
N TRP A 48 21.45 -52.05 23.47
CA TRP A 48 20.67 -50.98 24.12
C TRP A 48 20.46 -51.24 25.62
N ASN A 49 20.81 -50.29 26.43
CA ASN A 49 20.49 -50.32 27.86
C ASN A 49 19.32 -49.35 28.15
N GLN A 50 18.14 -49.91 28.43
CA GLN A 50 16.94 -49.11 28.67
C GLN A 50 17.01 -48.29 29.98
N LYS A 51 17.69 -48.83 31.05
CA LYS A 51 17.83 -48.09 32.31
C LYS A 51 18.75 -46.85 32.17
N LYS A 52 19.78 -46.95 31.34
CA LYS A 52 20.71 -45.86 31.06
C LYS A 52 20.32 -45.03 29.82
N GLU A 53 19.31 -45.45 29.09
CA GLU A 53 18.82 -44.80 27.88
C GLU A 53 19.91 -44.55 26.80
N ARG A 54 20.85 -45.52 26.67
CA ARG A 54 22.02 -45.39 25.80
C ARG A 54 22.50 -46.73 25.25
N CYS A 55 23.35 -46.67 24.24
CA CYS A 55 24.08 -47.82 23.75
C CYS A 55 25.18 -48.25 24.73
N THR A 56 25.36 -49.58 24.92
CA THR A 56 26.39 -50.16 25.79
C THR A 56 27.69 -50.46 25.06
N GLY A 57 27.72 -50.47 23.75
CA GLY A 57 28.91 -50.71 22.94
C GLY A 57 29.98 -49.62 23.14
N LYS A 58 31.26 -50.04 23.05
CA LYS A 58 32.43 -49.12 23.07
C LYS A 58 32.92 -48.80 21.64
N ASP A 59 32.26 -49.32 20.63
CA ASP A 59 32.54 -49.08 19.21
C ASP A 59 32.19 -47.68 18.80
N ALA A 60 32.83 -47.19 17.74
CA ALA A 60 32.66 -45.83 17.25
C ALA A 60 31.17 -45.47 16.94
N ALA A 61 30.40 -46.43 16.41
CA ALA A 61 28.99 -46.27 16.10
C ALA A 61 28.14 -46.07 17.38
N SER A 62 28.38 -46.88 18.43
CA SER A 62 27.68 -46.74 19.72
C SER A 62 28.01 -45.41 20.41
N LEU A 63 29.26 -44.97 20.32
CA LEU A 63 29.69 -43.68 20.87
C LEU A 63 29.04 -42.49 20.10
N GLU A 64 28.98 -42.56 18.77
CA GLU A 64 28.32 -41.57 17.93
C GLU A 64 26.81 -41.43 18.27
N ILE A 65 26.11 -42.59 18.38
CA ILE A 65 24.70 -42.59 18.78
C ILE A 65 24.53 -41.94 20.16
N ASN A 66 25.35 -42.27 21.12
CA ASN A 66 25.26 -41.68 22.48
C ASN A 66 25.48 -40.15 22.47
N ARG A 67 26.46 -39.65 21.71
CA ARG A 67 26.66 -38.20 21.51
C ARG A 67 25.45 -37.54 20.86
N TYR A 68 24.87 -38.19 19.84
CA TYR A 68 23.67 -37.73 19.20
C TYR A 68 22.48 -37.64 20.16
N LEU A 69 22.26 -38.66 21.01
CA LEU A 69 21.17 -38.65 22.00
C LEU A 69 21.35 -37.51 23.02
N GLU A 70 22.59 -37.25 23.44
CA GLU A 70 22.89 -36.12 24.33
C GLU A 70 22.60 -34.77 23.65
N SER A 71 22.99 -34.60 22.39
CA SER A 71 22.70 -33.38 21.65
C SER A 71 21.20 -33.17 21.49
N VAL A 72 20.43 -34.21 21.22
CA VAL A 72 18.96 -34.18 21.16
C VAL A 72 18.37 -33.76 22.51
N LYS A 73 18.86 -34.33 23.59
CA LYS A 73 18.39 -34.00 24.94
C LYS A 73 18.64 -32.53 25.29
N LEU A 74 19.84 -32.02 25.05
CA LEU A 74 20.19 -30.61 25.26
C LEU A 74 19.28 -29.67 24.43
N ARG A 75 19.07 -29.96 23.15
CA ARG A 75 18.20 -29.16 22.27
C ARG A 75 16.76 -29.12 22.80
N LEU A 76 16.23 -30.21 23.33
CA LEU A 76 14.88 -30.25 23.91
C LEU A 76 14.76 -29.42 25.17
N PHE A 77 15.80 -29.47 26.05
CA PHE A 77 15.84 -28.60 27.23
C PHE A 77 15.96 -27.13 26.88
N ASP A 78 16.72 -26.77 25.85
CA ASP A 78 16.81 -25.38 25.35
C ASP A 78 15.48 -24.91 24.80
N ILE A 79 14.77 -25.74 24.02
CA ILE A 79 13.41 -25.42 23.51
C ILE A 79 12.47 -25.20 24.71
N HIS A 80 12.45 -26.08 25.68
CA HIS A 80 11.58 -25.94 26.86
C HIS A 80 11.89 -24.64 27.62
N ARG A 81 13.16 -24.37 27.92
CA ARG A 81 13.61 -23.15 28.62
C ARG A 81 13.22 -21.89 27.86
N THR A 82 13.36 -21.85 26.50
CA THR A 82 12.97 -20.72 25.67
C THR A 82 11.45 -20.49 25.74
N MET A 83 10.65 -21.57 25.72
CA MET A 83 9.19 -21.45 25.84
C MET A 83 8.77 -20.96 27.23
N GLU A 84 9.46 -21.35 28.30
CA GLU A 84 9.23 -20.81 29.65
C GLU A 84 9.52 -19.30 29.71
N GLN A 85 10.64 -18.88 29.15
CA GLN A 85 11.03 -17.44 29.13
C GLN A 85 10.09 -16.59 28.32
N GLU A 86 9.47 -17.14 27.27
CA GLU A 86 8.51 -16.46 26.37
C GLU A 86 7.06 -16.52 26.89
N ASP A 87 6.84 -17.10 28.10
CA ASP A 87 5.52 -17.34 28.72
C ASP A 87 4.49 -18.01 27.77
N LYS A 88 5.01 -18.92 26.92
CA LYS A 88 4.20 -19.67 25.94
C LYS A 88 3.60 -20.93 26.57
N LEU A 89 2.46 -21.36 26.00
CA LEU A 89 1.83 -22.62 26.40
C LEU A 89 2.79 -23.79 26.14
N ILE A 90 3.20 -24.48 27.23
CA ILE A 90 4.15 -25.58 27.16
C ILE A 90 3.39 -26.91 27.24
N ASN A 91 3.39 -27.65 26.14
CA ASN A 91 2.91 -29.04 26.08
C ASN A 91 3.84 -29.89 25.21
N PRO A 92 3.81 -31.25 25.34
CA PRO A 92 4.73 -32.14 24.61
C PRO A 92 4.62 -32.01 23.09
N TYR A 93 3.43 -31.66 22.55
CA TYR A 93 3.18 -31.54 21.11
C TYR A 93 3.86 -30.31 20.55
N GLU A 94 3.82 -29.16 21.25
CA GLU A 94 4.49 -27.93 20.83
C GLU A 94 6.02 -28.10 20.88
N ILE A 95 6.57 -28.75 21.92
CA ILE A 95 8.00 -29.05 21.94
C ILE A 95 8.38 -30.00 20.78
N LYS A 96 7.56 -31.02 20.50
CA LYS A 96 7.77 -31.91 19.37
C LYS A 96 7.76 -31.13 18.04
N ARG A 97 6.80 -30.22 17.83
CA ARG A 97 6.72 -29.37 16.63
C ARG A 97 7.99 -28.54 16.46
N LYS A 98 8.42 -27.84 17.53
CA LYS A 98 9.66 -27.04 17.53
C LYS A 98 10.90 -27.87 17.26
N PHE A 99 11.00 -29.05 17.91
CA PHE A 99 12.13 -29.95 17.72
C PHE A 99 12.23 -30.47 16.27
N LEU A 100 11.10 -30.83 15.68
CA LEU A 100 11.04 -31.29 14.29
C LEU A 100 11.12 -30.14 13.26
N GLY A 101 11.16 -28.88 13.71
CA GLY A 101 11.12 -27.71 12.82
C GLY A 101 9.76 -27.50 12.15
N LEU A 102 8.69 -28.15 12.68
CA LEU A 102 7.32 -28.04 12.19
C LEU A 102 6.62 -26.74 12.65
N ASP A 103 7.22 -25.98 13.57
CA ASP A 103 6.80 -24.61 13.94
C ASP A 103 7.08 -23.59 12.84
N ASN A 104 7.84 -23.98 11.86
CA ASN A 104 8.01 -23.29 10.62
C ASN A 104 7.01 -23.83 9.59
N GLU A 105 5.71 -23.64 9.78
CA GLU A 105 4.90 -23.23 8.64
C GLU A 105 5.55 -21.93 8.20
N HIS A 106 6.47 -22.05 7.24
CA HIS A 106 7.10 -20.89 6.62
C HIS A 106 6.00 -20.13 5.93
N LYS A 107 5.42 -19.15 6.63
CA LYS A 107 4.49 -18.22 5.98
C LYS A 107 5.21 -17.69 4.75
N LEU A 108 4.61 -17.90 3.61
CA LEU A 108 5.18 -17.51 2.32
C LEU A 108 4.75 -16.09 1.99
N PHE A 109 5.67 -15.30 1.46
CA PHE A 109 5.46 -13.87 1.25
C PHE A 109 4.34 -13.60 0.24
N PHE A 110 4.31 -14.34 -0.87
CA PHE A 110 3.29 -14.11 -1.89
C PHE A 110 1.91 -14.63 -1.49
N GLU A 111 1.84 -15.69 -0.68
CA GLU A 111 0.58 -16.15 -0.08
C GLU A 111 0.02 -15.08 0.86
N VAL A 112 0.81 -14.55 1.78
CA VAL A 112 0.38 -13.49 2.71
C VAL A 112 0.00 -12.22 1.96
N PHE A 113 0.73 -11.87 0.90
CA PHE A 113 0.39 -10.72 0.08
C PHE A 113 -0.92 -10.93 -0.68
N GLN A 114 -1.16 -12.13 -1.19
CA GLN A 114 -2.40 -12.48 -1.86
C GLN A 114 -3.59 -12.44 -0.90
N GLU A 115 -3.47 -13.06 0.28
CA GLU A 115 -4.50 -13.00 1.34
C GLU A 115 -4.85 -11.56 1.71
N HIS A 116 -3.83 -10.70 1.84
CA HIS A 116 -4.04 -9.27 2.08
C HIS A 116 -4.84 -8.62 0.94
N ASN A 117 -4.48 -8.89 -0.32
CA ASN A 117 -5.16 -8.32 -1.48
C ASN A 117 -6.61 -8.79 -1.56
N ASP A 118 -6.89 -10.05 -1.24
CA ASP A 118 -8.22 -10.63 -1.24
C ASP A 118 -9.11 -9.96 -0.16
N LYS A 119 -8.58 -9.78 1.05
CA LYS A 119 -9.27 -9.01 2.11
C LYS A 119 -9.54 -7.56 1.69
N CYS A 120 -8.57 -6.90 1.04
CA CYS A 120 -8.79 -5.55 0.50
C CYS A 120 -9.85 -5.52 -0.62
N ARG A 121 -9.98 -6.60 -1.40
CA ARG A 121 -10.96 -6.74 -2.47
C ARG A 121 -12.39 -6.83 -1.93
N GLU A 122 -12.60 -7.53 -0.82
CA GLU A 122 -13.89 -7.60 -0.12
C GLU A 122 -14.34 -6.24 0.43
N LEU A 123 -13.39 -5.34 0.68
CA LEU A 123 -13.65 -4.00 1.20
C LEU A 123 -13.72 -2.91 0.11
N ILE A 124 -13.80 -3.31 -1.19
CA ILE A 124 -13.99 -2.34 -2.28
C ILE A 124 -15.33 -1.63 -2.12
N GLY A 125 -15.30 -0.30 -2.22
CA GLY A 125 -16.46 0.56 -2.01
C GLY A 125 -16.68 1.00 -0.56
N LYS A 126 -15.98 0.39 0.39
CA LYS A 126 -15.94 0.80 1.81
C LYS A 126 -14.58 1.49 2.09
N ASP A 127 -13.54 0.69 2.30
CA ASP A 127 -12.22 1.18 2.71
C ASP A 127 -11.25 1.33 1.52
N TYR A 128 -11.48 0.60 0.44
CA TYR A 128 -10.59 0.57 -0.71
C TYR A 128 -11.29 0.91 -2.02
N ALA A 129 -10.60 1.69 -2.87
CA ALA A 129 -11.00 1.86 -4.26
C ALA A 129 -10.47 0.68 -5.11
N LYS A 130 -11.23 0.24 -6.11
CA LYS A 130 -10.86 -0.84 -7.04
C LYS A 130 -9.46 -0.65 -7.63
N VAL A 131 -9.10 0.58 -8.01
CA VAL A 131 -7.79 0.93 -8.57
C VAL A 131 -6.63 0.71 -7.58
N THR A 132 -6.90 0.82 -6.27
CA THR A 132 -5.90 0.58 -5.23
C THR A 132 -5.58 -0.91 -5.11
N VAL A 133 -6.61 -1.76 -5.11
CA VAL A 133 -6.46 -3.22 -5.06
C VAL A 133 -5.78 -3.72 -6.34
N SER A 134 -6.20 -3.26 -7.52
CA SER A 134 -5.54 -3.59 -8.80
C SER A 134 -4.05 -3.23 -8.81
N ARG A 135 -3.66 -2.16 -8.12
CA ARG A 135 -2.23 -1.80 -7.97
C ARG A 135 -1.48 -2.77 -7.06
N PHE A 136 -2.09 -3.25 -5.99
CA PHE A 136 -1.51 -4.29 -5.13
C PHE A 136 -1.31 -5.58 -5.90
N ASP A 137 -2.29 -5.99 -6.71
CA ASP A 137 -2.20 -7.19 -7.57
C ASP A 137 -1.05 -7.05 -8.59
N THR A 138 -0.91 -5.88 -9.21
CA THR A 138 0.18 -5.62 -10.16
C THR A 138 1.54 -5.65 -9.46
N CYS A 139 1.64 -5.09 -8.26
CA CYS A 139 2.86 -5.12 -7.45
C CYS A 139 3.26 -6.57 -7.12
N LEU A 140 2.31 -7.39 -6.66
CA LEU A 140 2.52 -8.80 -6.37
C LEU A 140 2.94 -9.58 -7.62
N LYS A 141 2.26 -9.36 -8.75
CA LYS A 141 2.60 -9.97 -10.04
C LYS A 141 4.06 -9.70 -10.43
N TYR A 142 4.51 -8.46 -10.35
CA TYR A 142 5.88 -8.09 -10.72
C TYR A 142 6.91 -8.67 -9.74
N PHE A 143 6.57 -8.80 -8.47
CA PHE A 143 7.48 -9.41 -7.50
C PHE A 143 7.62 -10.93 -7.75
N ARG A 144 6.51 -11.63 -8.02
CA ARG A 144 6.54 -13.05 -8.42
C ARG A 144 7.39 -13.27 -9.67
N GLU A 145 7.25 -12.39 -10.66
CA GLU A 145 8.02 -12.45 -11.91
C GLU A 145 9.52 -12.30 -11.65
N MET A 146 9.93 -11.34 -10.84
CA MET A 146 11.32 -11.15 -10.43
C MET A 146 11.86 -12.36 -9.65
N ALA A 147 11.12 -12.86 -8.68
CA ALA A 147 11.52 -13.99 -7.86
C ALA A 147 11.71 -15.27 -8.70
N LEU A 148 10.81 -15.52 -9.63
CA LEU A 148 10.94 -16.66 -10.55
C LEU A 148 12.14 -16.50 -11.47
N LYS A 149 12.35 -15.30 -12.04
CA LYS A 149 13.42 -15.05 -13.01
C LYS A 149 14.80 -15.09 -12.38
N LYS A 150 14.98 -14.44 -11.21
CA LYS A 150 16.29 -14.27 -10.60
C LYS A 150 16.65 -15.38 -9.61
N TYR A 151 15.68 -15.85 -8.84
CA TYR A 151 15.90 -16.81 -7.75
C TYR A 151 15.34 -18.20 -8.04
N HIS A 152 14.62 -18.38 -9.17
CA HIS A 152 13.93 -19.62 -9.53
C HIS A 152 12.95 -20.09 -8.44
N MET A 153 12.41 -19.15 -7.65
CA MET A 153 11.49 -19.41 -6.55
C MET A 153 10.04 -19.09 -6.95
N LYS A 154 9.12 -20.02 -6.68
CA LYS A 154 7.67 -19.79 -6.86
C LYS A 154 7.08 -18.90 -5.77
N ASP A 155 7.66 -18.96 -4.58
CA ASP A 155 7.36 -18.09 -3.44
C ASP A 155 8.60 -17.94 -2.54
N ILE A 156 8.60 -16.95 -1.64
CA ILE A 156 9.73 -16.63 -0.76
C ILE A 156 9.28 -16.82 0.69
N PRO A 157 9.94 -17.68 1.48
CA PRO A 157 9.69 -17.73 2.93
C PRO A 157 9.91 -16.36 3.56
N LEU A 158 8.97 -15.89 4.39
CA LEU A 158 9.07 -14.54 5.01
C LEU A 158 10.38 -14.33 5.77
N LYS A 159 10.92 -15.39 6.39
CA LYS A 159 12.20 -15.34 7.09
C LYS A 159 13.41 -15.12 6.18
N GLU A 160 13.27 -15.45 4.89
CA GLU A 160 14.31 -15.32 3.86
C GLU A 160 14.17 -14.03 3.05
N LEU A 161 13.10 -13.25 3.27
CA LEU A 161 12.90 -11.97 2.60
C LEU A 161 13.89 -10.93 3.16
N THR A 162 15.05 -10.83 2.53
CA THR A 162 16.16 -9.97 2.97
C THR A 162 16.12 -8.60 2.31
N HIS A 163 16.95 -7.68 2.83
CA HIS A 163 17.22 -6.39 2.20
C HIS A 163 17.70 -6.53 0.74
N ALA A 164 18.55 -7.52 0.46
CA ALA A 164 19.06 -7.77 -0.89
C ALA A 164 17.93 -8.08 -1.88
N ILE A 165 16.97 -8.92 -1.50
CA ILE A 165 15.81 -9.26 -2.35
C ILE A 165 14.96 -8.02 -2.62
N ILE A 166 14.80 -7.12 -1.64
CA ILE A 166 14.08 -5.85 -1.85
C ILE A 166 14.84 -4.94 -2.82
N GLN A 167 16.16 -4.84 -2.71
CA GLN A 167 16.98 -4.07 -3.66
C GLN A 167 16.91 -4.65 -5.09
N ASP A 168 16.93 -5.96 -5.22
CA ASP A 168 16.77 -6.63 -6.50
C ASP A 168 15.38 -6.38 -7.11
N TYR A 169 14.35 -6.32 -6.30
CA TYR A 169 13.01 -5.95 -6.77
C TYR A 169 12.96 -4.49 -7.23
N ILE A 170 13.59 -3.56 -6.50
CA ILE A 170 13.72 -2.16 -6.91
C ILE A 170 14.44 -2.06 -8.26
N HIS A 171 15.55 -2.78 -8.41
CA HIS A 171 16.32 -2.82 -9.65
C HIS A 171 15.47 -3.36 -10.82
N PHE A 172 14.80 -4.49 -10.62
CA PHE A 172 13.90 -5.09 -11.61
C PHE A 172 12.78 -4.12 -12.05
N LEU A 173 12.17 -3.40 -11.10
CA LEU A 173 11.15 -2.41 -11.43
C LEU A 173 11.67 -1.24 -12.26
N LYS A 174 12.94 -0.84 -12.04
CA LYS A 174 13.57 0.24 -12.81
C LYS A 174 14.02 -0.22 -14.19
N THR A 175 14.64 -1.39 -14.29
CA THR A 175 15.29 -1.85 -15.53
C THR A 175 14.36 -2.61 -16.47
N GLU A 176 13.50 -3.47 -15.93
CA GLU A 176 12.65 -4.32 -16.76
C GLU A 176 11.20 -3.82 -16.90
N LYS A 177 10.72 -3.06 -15.93
CA LYS A 177 9.37 -2.48 -15.98
C LYS A 177 9.38 -0.98 -16.31
N ASP A 178 10.56 -0.37 -16.41
CA ASP A 178 10.75 1.06 -16.72
C ASP A 178 9.84 1.98 -15.89
N LEU A 179 9.72 1.67 -14.60
CA LEU A 179 8.82 2.42 -13.72
C LEU A 179 9.45 3.73 -13.26
N GLN A 180 8.71 4.81 -13.43
CA GLN A 180 9.06 6.11 -12.85
C GLN A 180 9.10 6.06 -11.33
N GLU A 181 10.00 6.82 -10.69
CA GLU A 181 10.31 6.78 -9.26
C GLU A 181 9.06 6.84 -8.36
N ASN A 182 8.11 7.75 -8.64
CA ASN A 182 6.88 7.86 -7.85
C ASN A 182 5.99 6.61 -7.94
N THR A 183 6.00 5.88 -9.05
CA THR A 183 5.24 4.62 -9.20
C THR A 183 5.95 3.49 -8.46
N LEU A 184 7.26 3.42 -8.59
CA LEU A 184 8.11 2.49 -7.85
C LEU A 184 7.89 2.64 -6.33
N ILE A 185 7.96 3.87 -5.81
CA ILE A 185 7.74 4.14 -4.37
C ILE A 185 6.38 3.65 -3.90
N ARG A 186 5.33 3.80 -4.72
CA ARG A 186 3.99 3.28 -4.39
C ARG A 186 3.96 1.76 -4.29
N TYR A 187 4.69 1.06 -5.16
CA TYR A 187 4.82 -0.40 -5.07
C TYR A 187 5.63 -0.81 -3.84
N MET A 188 6.72 -0.11 -3.57
CA MET A 188 7.53 -0.38 -2.37
C MET A 188 6.76 -0.12 -1.07
N LYS A 189 5.88 0.91 -1.03
CA LYS A 189 4.96 1.12 0.11
C LYS A 189 3.98 -0.05 0.30
N ALA A 190 3.52 -0.68 -0.79
CA ALA A 190 2.67 -1.87 -0.71
C ALA A 190 3.45 -3.08 -0.14
N VAL A 191 4.66 -3.35 -0.64
CA VAL A 191 5.55 -4.40 -0.11
C VAL A 191 5.84 -4.15 1.38
N LYS A 192 6.21 -2.91 1.74
CA LYS A 192 6.48 -2.53 3.14
C LYS A 192 5.28 -2.74 4.06
N LYS A 193 4.05 -2.56 3.56
CA LYS A 193 2.83 -2.86 4.32
C LYS A 193 2.76 -4.34 4.69
N ILE A 194 3.09 -5.24 3.74
CA ILE A 194 3.08 -6.69 3.97
C ILE A 194 4.19 -7.12 4.93
N THR A 195 5.40 -6.58 4.78
CA THR A 195 6.50 -6.88 5.71
C THR A 195 6.21 -6.38 7.13
N ASN A 196 5.59 -5.20 7.28
CA ASN A 196 5.15 -4.71 8.58
C ASN A 196 4.06 -5.61 9.19
N LEU A 197 3.12 -6.10 8.39
CA LEU A 197 2.12 -7.09 8.82
C LEU A 197 2.79 -8.38 9.30
N ALA A 198 3.80 -8.86 8.55
CA ALA A 198 4.55 -10.05 8.92
C ALA A 198 5.34 -9.89 10.23
N ILE A 199 5.93 -8.71 10.46
CA ILE A 199 6.63 -8.38 11.71
C ILE A 199 5.65 -8.32 12.88
N ALA A 200 4.50 -7.65 12.70
CA ALA A 200 3.47 -7.52 13.74
C ALA A 200 2.84 -8.86 14.16
N ASN A 201 2.94 -9.90 13.33
CA ASN A 201 2.47 -11.25 13.59
C ASN A 201 3.62 -12.23 13.93
N ASP A 202 4.82 -11.74 14.22
CA ASP A 202 6.02 -12.54 14.56
C ASP A 202 6.43 -13.57 13.48
N TRP A 203 5.96 -13.38 12.22
CA TRP A 203 6.36 -14.23 11.09
C TRP A 203 7.74 -13.85 10.54
N MET A 204 8.20 -12.65 10.87
CA MET A 204 9.48 -12.07 10.45
C MET A 204 10.11 -11.28 11.61
N SER A 205 11.38 -11.53 11.91
CA SER A 205 12.10 -10.86 13.01
C SER A 205 12.87 -9.61 12.59
N LYS A 206 13.27 -9.51 11.32
CA LYS A 206 14.06 -8.38 10.79
C LYS A 206 13.27 -7.63 9.72
N ASN A 207 13.30 -6.31 9.79
CA ASN A 207 12.66 -5.46 8.77
C ASN A 207 13.60 -5.30 7.56
N PRO A 208 13.26 -5.83 6.36
CA PRO A 208 14.11 -5.70 5.17
C PRO A 208 14.19 -4.26 4.63
N PHE A 209 13.35 -3.35 5.13
CA PHE A 209 13.33 -1.93 4.77
C PHE A 209 14.07 -1.02 5.75
N SER A 210 14.74 -1.53 6.78
CA SER A 210 15.36 -0.71 7.85
C SER A 210 16.26 0.41 7.32
N ASN A 211 17.01 0.16 6.25
CA ASN A 211 17.94 1.10 5.64
C ASN A 211 17.45 1.71 4.31
N ILE A 212 16.18 1.51 3.94
CA ILE A 212 15.62 2.05 2.69
C ILE A 212 14.80 3.29 3.00
N ARG A 213 15.27 4.43 2.50
CA ARG A 213 14.54 5.71 2.53
C ARG A 213 14.09 6.04 1.12
N PHE A 214 12.80 6.29 0.96
CA PHE A 214 12.22 6.74 -0.30
C PHE A 214 12.05 8.24 -0.28
N HIS A 215 12.61 8.90 -1.26
CA HIS A 215 12.38 10.32 -1.50
C HIS A 215 11.46 10.47 -2.70
N GLU A 216 10.26 10.99 -2.48
CA GLU A 216 9.32 11.25 -3.59
C GLU A 216 9.76 12.52 -4.32
N PRO A 217 10.22 12.43 -5.57
CA PRO A 217 10.57 13.62 -6.34
C PRO A 217 9.32 14.50 -6.51
N GLU A 218 9.52 15.79 -6.34
CA GLU A 218 8.45 16.75 -6.62
C GLU A 218 8.17 16.79 -8.12
N VAL A 219 6.90 16.63 -8.46
CA VAL A 219 6.45 16.76 -9.83
C VAL A 219 5.87 18.15 -10.02
N HIS A 220 6.51 18.97 -10.84
CA HIS A 220 5.93 20.23 -11.30
C HIS A 220 4.67 19.94 -12.12
N LYS A 221 3.60 20.65 -11.82
CA LYS A 221 2.33 20.53 -12.52
C LYS A 221 2.03 21.86 -13.20
N ASP A 222 1.69 21.79 -14.47
CA ASP A 222 1.26 22.95 -15.20
C ASP A 222 -0.06 23.51 -14.66
N PHE A 223 -0.20 24.82 -14.73
CA PHE A 223 -1.44 25.55 -14.50
C PHE A 223 -1.58 26.65 -15.54
N LEU A 224 -2.79 27.07 -15.82
CA LEU A 224 -3.06 28.16 -16.76
C LEU A 224 -2.78 29.51 -16.10
N THR A 225 -2.28 30.47 -16.91
CA THR A 225 -2.21 31.88 -16.50
C THR A 225 -3.59 32.54 -16.58
N LYS A 226 -3.73 33.77 -16.08
CA LYS A 226 -4.97 34.53 -16.17
C LYS A 226 -5.32 34.83 -17.64
N GLU A 227 -4.31 35.11 -18.46
CA GLU A 227 -4.45 35.38 -19.91
C GLU A 227 -4.93 34.13 -20.64
N GLU A 228 -4.35 32.95 -20.35
CA GLU A 228 -4.76 31.68 -20.93
C GLU A 228 -6.21 31.32 -20.54
N LEU A 229 -6.61 31.58 -19.26
CA LEU A 229 -8.00 31.39 -18.82
C LEU A 229 -8.95 32.29 -19.57
N ASN A 230 -8.62 33.58 -19.73
CA ASN A 230 -9.41 34.53 -20.48
C ASN A 230 -9.52 34.19 -21.97
N MET A 231 -8.41 33.70 -22.56
CA MET A 231 -8.39 33.23 -23.95
C MET A 231 -9.35 32.05 -24.14
N LEU A 232 -9.30 31.06 -23.25
CA LEU A 232 -10.20 29.90 -23.27
C LEU A 232 -11.67 30.32 -23.14
N TRP A 233 -11.96 31.25 -22.24
CA TRP A 233 -13.32 31.73 -22.02
C TRP A 233 -13.89 32.43 -23.25
N LYS A 234 -13.11 33.28 -23.89
CA LYS A 234 -13.53 34.06 -25.07
C LYS A 234 -13.55 33.26 -26.38
N LYS A 235 -12.88 32.08 -26.41
CA LYS A 235 -12.80 31.26 -27.60
C LYS A 235 -14.14 30.62 -27.92
N THR A 236 -14.64 30.82 -29.12
CA THR A 236 -15.81 30.13 -29.67
C THR A 236 -15.38 28.90 -30.46
N PHE A 237 -16.19 27.87 -30.44
CA PHE A 237 -15.94 26.62 -31.17
C PHE A 237 -17.15 26.26 -32.02
N GLU A 238 -16.94 25.94 -33.28
CA GLU A 238 -17.98 25.43 -34.18
C GLU A 238 -18.40 23.98 -33.78
N ILE A 239 -17.50 23.24 -33.16
CA ILE A 239 -17.71 21.85 -32.78
C ILE A 239 -18.29 21.81 -31.35
N PRO A 240 -19.56 21.39 -31.14
CA PRO A 240 -20.20 21.44 -29.82
C PRO A 240 -19.46 20.67 -28.71
N ARG A 241 -18.79 19.56 -29.06
CA ARG A 241 -18.01 18.79 -28.08
C ARG A 241 -16.83 19.59 -27.50
N MET A 242 -16.20 20.45 -28.33
CA MET A 242 -15.06 21.26 -27.88
C MET A 242 -15.52 22.37 -26.94
N GLU A 243 -16.66 22.95 -27.22
CA GLU A 243 -17.27 23.93 -26.33
C GLU A 243 -17.63 23.31 -24.99
N LEU A 244 -18.24 22.11 -24.99
CA LEU A 244 -18.55 21.35 -23.77
C LEU A 244 -17.28 21.04 -22.94
N VAL A 245 -16.21 20.61 -23.60
CA VAL A 245 -14.94 20.30 -22.94
C VAL A 245 -14.32 21.54 -22.32
N ARG A 246 -14.33 22.68 -23.07
CA ARG A 246 -13.89 23.98 -22.57
C ARG A 246 -14.67 24.40 -21.31
N ASP A 247 -16.00 24.36 -21.39
CA ASP A 247 -16.88 24.83 -20.31
C ASP A 247 -16.74 23.96 -19.06
N ALA A 248 -16.71 22.64 -19.20
CA ALA A 248 -16.47 21.74 -18.09
C ALA A 248 -15.07 21.96 -17.47
N PHE A 249 -14.05 22.23 -18.29
CA PHE A 249 -12.71 22.51 -17.81
C PHE A 249 -12.60 23.88 -17.11
N LEU A 250 -13.25 24.91 -17.67
CA LEU A 250 -13.32 26.24 -17.03
C LEU A 250 -14.06 26.17 -15.70
N LEU A 251 -15.21 25.46 -15.63
CA LEU A 251 -15.88 25.26 -14.34
C LEU A 251 -14.93 24.59 -13.32
N GLN A 252 -14.10 23.67 -13.75
CA GLN A 252 -13.09 23.06 -12.90
C GLN A 252 -11.98 24.05 -12.51
N CYS A 253 -11.55 24.93 -13.42
CA CYS A 253 -10.56 25.96 -13.14
C CYS A 253 -11.07 27.02 -12.15
N TYR A 254 -12.37 27.25 -12.07
CA TYR A 254 -12.97 28.24 -11.18
C TYR A 254 -13.61 27.65 -9.91
N SER A 255 -13.76 26.33 -9.81
CA SER A 255 -14.29 25.66 -8.62
C SER A 255 -13.27 24.79 -7.88
N GLY A 256 -12.19 24.41 -8.56
CA GLY A 256 -11.20 23.49 -8.00
C GLY A 256 -11.71 22.07 -7.73
N LEU A 257 -12.92 21.70 -8.14
CA LEU A 257 -13.47 20.38 -7.95
C LEU A 257 -12.61 19.31 -8.61
N ALA A 258 -12.50 18.13 -7.98
CA ALA A 258 -11.93 16.99 -8.66
C ALA A 258 -12.87 16.56 -9.81
N PHE A 259 -12.30 15.97 -10.88
CA PHE A 259 -13.07 15.57 -12.04
C PHE A 259 -14.33 14.77 -11.71
N ILE A 260 -14.21 13.80 -10.81
CA ILE A 260 -15.34 12.95 -10.42
C ILE A 260 -16.42 13.76 -9.67
N ASP A 261 -16.02 14.70 -8.83
CA ASP A 261 -16.94 15.54 -8.06
C ASP A 261 -17.67 16.52 -8.98
N LEU A 262 -16.97 17.03 -10.02
CA LEU A 262 -17.56 17.85 -11.07
C LEU A 262 -18.56 17.05 -11.93
N SER A 263 -18.21 15.85 -12.34
CA SER A 263 -19.06 15.00 -13.19
C SER A 263 -20.33 14.51 -12.49
N GLU A 264 -20.36 14.57 -11.16
CA GLU A 264 -21.50 14.20 -10.31
C GLU A 264 -22.15 15.42 -9.64
N LEU A 265 -21.92 16.62 -10.20
CA LEU A 265 -22.50 17.86 -9.68
C LEU A 265 -24.00 17.91 -10.04
N LYS A 266 -24.86 18.14 -9.05
CA LYS A 266 -26.32 18.22 -9.18
C LYS A 266 -26.86 19.51 -8.57
N ALA A 267 -28.14 19.84 -8.84
CA ALA A 267 -28.78 21.04 -8.30
C ALA A 267 -28.75 21.09 -6.75
N GLU A 268 -28.90 19.96 -6.06
CA GLU A 268 -28.84 19.88 -4.61
C GLU A 268 -27.50 20.33 -4.00
N HIS A 269 -26.44 20.39 -4.81
CA HIS A 269 -25.11 20.84 -4.39
C HIS A 269 -24.92 22.35 -4.53
N ILE A 270 -25.85 23.05 -5.16
CA ILE A 270 -25.84 24.52 -5.30
C ILE A 270 -26.75 25.10 -4.23
N VAL A 271 -26.17 25.88 -3.35
CA VAL A 271 -26.88 26.47 -2.19
C VAL A 271 -26.66 27.97 -2.22
N GLU A 272 -27.75 28.71 -2.07
CA GLU A 272 -27.74 30.15 -1.91
C GLU A 272 -27.56 30.52 -0.42
N ASP A 273 -26.70 31.48 -0.13
CA ASP A 273 -26.55 31.99 1.23
C ASP A 273 -27.55 33.14 1.51
N ASN A 274 -27.56 33.63 2.74
CA ASN A 274 -28.48 34.70 3.18
C ASN A 274 -28.23 36.07 2.47
N GLN A 275 -27.14 36.16 1.69
CA GLN A 275 -26.77 37.38 0.94
C GLN A 275 -27.01 37.21 -0.56
N GLY A 276 -27.59 36.08 -1.00
CA GLY A 276 -27.83 35.79 -2.41
C GLY A 276 -26.62 35.21 -3.16
N ASN A 277 -25.54 34.88 -2.49
CA ASN A 277 -24.39 34.28 -3.15
C ASN A 277 -24.60 32.75 -3.34
N LEU A 278 -24.27 32.26 -4.53
CA LEU A 278 -24.35 30.84 -4.85
C LEU A 278 -23.06 30.12 -4.45
N TRP A 279 -23.22 28.97 -3.81
CA TRP A 279 -22.13 28.13 -3.35
C TRP A 279 -22.25 26.71 -3.86
N ILE A 280 -21.11 26.10 -4.23
CA ILE A 280 -21.03 24.64 -4.35
C ILE A 280 -20.73 24.08 -2.96
N ARG A 281 -21.65 23.26 -2.43
CA ARG A 281 -21.45 22.47 -1.21
C ARG A 281 -21.56 20.99 -1.53
N LYS A 282 -20.42 20.32 -1.70
CA LYS A 282 -20.36 18.92 -2.10
C LYS A 282 -19.26 18.18 -1.34
N ALA A 283 -19.62 17.07 -0.72
CA ALA A 283 -18.64 16.19 -0.12
C ALA A 283 -17.75 15.58 -1.22
N ARG A 284 -16.44 15.67 -1.04
CA ARG A 284 -15.47 15.11 -1.97
C ARG A 284 -15.52 13.59 -1.94
N GLN A 285 -15.72 12.93 -3.07
CA GLN A 285 -15.85 11.47 -3.14
C GLN A 285 -14.65 10.70 -2.54
N LYS A 286 -13.44 11.25 -2.68
CA LYS A 286 -12.23 10.56 -2.21
C LYS A 286 -12.01 10.63 -0.70
N THR A 287 -12.41 11.71 -0.05
CA THR A 287 -12.06 12.01 1.36
C THR A 287 -13.26 12.23 2.25
N ASN A 288 -14.44 12.28 1.68
CA ASN A 288 -15.71 12.64 2.32
C ASN A 288 -15.68 14.01 3.05
N VAL A 289 -14.71 14.87 2.71
CA VAL A 289 -14.60 16.23 3.26
C VAL A 289 -15.41 17.18 2.40
N MET A 290 -16.21 18.02 3.04
CA MET A 290 -17.05 19.02 2.36
C MET A 290 -16.19 20.05 1.62
N CYS A 291 -16.43 20.22 0.33
CA CYS A 291 -15.95 21.33 -0.48
C CYS A 291 -16.99 22.46 -0.39
N ASN A 292 -16.56 23.65 0.03
CA ASN A 292 -17.40 24.86 0.08
C ASN A 292 -16.76 25.89 -0.84
N VAL A 293 -17.33 26.07 -2.01
CA VAL A 293 -16.76 26.94 -3.07
C VAL A 293 -17.78 27.97 -3.48
N PRO A 294 -17.52 29.28 -3.28
CA PRO A 294 -18.39 30.31 -3.81
C PRO A 294 -18.31 30.32 -5.34
N LEU A 295 -19.45 30.43 -6.00
CA LEU A 295 -19.51 30.53 -7.45
C LEU A 295 -19.22 31.94 -7.92
N LEU A 296 -18.26 32.06 -8.83
CA LEU A 296 -17.96 33.29 -9.55
C LEU A 296 -18.85 33.41 -10.82
N ASP A 297 -18.83 34.52 -11.51
CA ASP A 297 -19.71 34.80 -12.67
C ASP A 297 -19.57 33.79 -13.79
N ILE A 298 -18.34 33.39 -14.15
CA ILE A 298 -18.09 32.42 -15.24
C ILE A 298 -18.71 31.05 -14.94
N PRO A 299 -18.48 30.43 -13.78
CA PRO A 299 -19.21 29.24 -13.33
C PRO A 299 -20.73 29.38 -13.43
N ILE A 300 -21.30 30.48 -12.96
CA ILE A 300 -22.75 30.69 -13.00
C ILE A 300 -23.25 30.70 -14.44
N GLN A 301 -22.61 31.45 -15.33
CA GLN A 301 -22.97 31.48 -16.75
C GLN A 301 -22.87 30.12 -17.43
N ILE A 302 -21.85 29.34 -17.10
CA ILE A 302 -21.71 27.97 -17.59
C ILE A 302 -22.84 27.08 -17.09
N LEU A 303 -23.18 27.11 -15.83
CA LEU A 303 -24.27 26.30 -15.29
C LEU A 303 -25.63 26.66 -15.87
N GLU A 304 -25.92 27.95 -16.06
CA GLU A 304 -27.15 28.42 -16.69
C GLU A 304 -27.25 27.97 -18.15
N LYS A 305 -26.15 28.04 -18.91
CA LYS A 305 -26.07 27.58 -20.32
C LYS A 305 -26.50 26.11 -20.47
N TYR A 306 -26.15 25.23 -19.51
CA TYR A 306 -26.45 23.80 -19.60
C TYR A 306 -27.73 23.37 -18.85
N LYS A 307 -28.45 24.28 -18.22
CA LYS A 307 -29.67 24.00 -17.43
C LYS A 307 -30.72 23.24 -18.23
N GLU A 308 -30.93 23.64 -19.50
CA GLU A 308 -31.94 23.03 -20.37
C GLU A 308 -31.37 21.92 -21.28
N HIS A 309 -30.09 21.58 -21.10
CA HIS A 309 -29.43 20.57 -21.95
C HIS A 309 -30.08 19.18 -21.75
N PRO A 310 -30.45 18.44 -22.84
CA PRO A 310 -31.18 17.16 -22.72
C PRO A 310 -30.51 16.12 -21.85
N LEU A 311 -29.18 15.99 -21.90
CA LEU A 311 -28.43 15.06 -21.07
C LEU A 311 -28.44 15.44 -19.58
N CYS A 312 -28.49 16.74 -19.28
CA CYS A 312 -28.59 17.23 -17.89
C CYS A 312 -29.97 16.92 -17.33
N LYS A 313 -31.03 17.22 -18.08
CA LYS A 313 -32.41 16.89 -17.68
C LYS A 313 -32.59 15.38 -17.42
N LYS A 314 -32.02 14.53 -18.29
CA LYS A 314 -32.12 13.08 -18.16
C LYS A 314 -31.34 12.53 -16.96
N SER A 315 -30.16 13.08 -16.69
CA SER A 315 -29.25 12.56 -15.65
C SER A 315 -29.41 13.26 -14.29
N GLY A 316 -30.08 14.41 -14.23
CA GLY A 316 -30.14 15.27 -13.04
C GLY A 316 -28.83 15.98 -12.70
N LYS A 317 -27.83 15.91 -13.60
CA LYS A 317 -26.52 16.55 -13.43
C LYS A 317 -26.51 17.94 -14.03
N LEU A 318 -25.68 18.83 -13.49
CA LEU A 318 -25.60 20.22 -13.95
C LEU A 318 -24.79 20.40 -15.24
N LEU A 319 -23.91 19.43 -15.59
CA LEU A 319 -23.15 19.44 -16.82
C LEU A 319 -23.13 18.05 -17.48
N PRO A 320 -23.12 17.98 -18.81
CA PRO A 320 -22.99 16.75 -19.57
C PRO A 320 -21.51 16.36 -19.73
N VAL A 321 -20.83 16.01 -18.62
CA VAL A 321 -19.39 15.75 -18.60
C VAL A 321 -19.07 14.41 -19.27
N LEU A 322 -18.09 14.39 -20.17
CA LEU A 322 -17.55 13.18 -20.79
C LEU A 322 -16.74 12.34 -19.79
N SER A 323 -16.37 11.10 -20.15
CA SER A 323 -15.46 10.30 -19.32
C SER A 323 -14.11 11.02 -19.16
N ASN A 324 -13.42 10.77 -18.01
CA ASN A 324 -12.12 11.40 -17.72
C ASN A 324 -11.07 11.17 -18.82
N GLN A 325 -11.10 9.99 -19.43
CA GLN A 325 -10.20 9.66 -20.54
C GLN A 325 -10.48 10.51 -21.77
N LYS A 326 -11.75 10.66 -22.17
CA LYS A 326 -12.17 11.51 -23.29
C LYS A 326 -11.89 12.98 -22.99
N MET A 327 -12.22 13.45 -21.78
CA MET A 327 -11.89 14.82 -21.36
C MET A 327 -10.40 15.12 -21.52
N ASN A 328 -9.52 14.26 -20.97
CA ASN A 328 -8.08 14.47 -21.10
C ASN A 328 -7.55 14.37 -22.54
N SER A 329 -8.21 13.60 -23.41
CA SER A 329 -7.87 13.55 -24.83
C SER A 329 -8.24 14.86 -25.53
N TYR A 330 -9.47 15.35 -25.34
CA TYR A 330 -9.94 16.59 -25.98
C TYR A 330 -9.32 17.84 -25.36
N LEU A 331 -8.87 17.81 -24.10
CA LEU A 331 -8.11 18.91 -23.52
C LEU A 331 -6.76 19.14 -24.20
N LYS A 332 -6.16 18.11 -24.80
CA LYS A 332 -4.96 18.29 -25.63
C LYS A 332 -5.31 19.01 -26.92
N GLU A 333 -6.37 18.56 -27.61
CA GLU A 333 -6.90 19.24 -28.84
C GLU A 333 -7.27 20.68 -28.53
N LEU A 334 -7.91 20.94 -27.38
CA LEU A 334 -8.26 22.28 -26.92
C LEU A 334 -7.01 23.17 -26.74
N ALA A 335 -5.96 22.61 -26.12
CA ALA A 335 -4.69 23.32 -25.93
C ALA A 335 -4.07 23.72 -27.30
N ASP A 336 -4.01 22.76 -28.22
CA ASP A 336 -3.44 22.96 -29.56
C ASP A 336 -4.20 24.05 -30.33
N VAL A 337 -5.55 24.01 -30.37
CA VAL A 337 -6.40 24.99 -31.02
C VAL A 337 -6.28 26.40 -30.42
N CYS A 338 -6.00 26.48 -29.12
CA CYS A 338 -5.80 27.73 -28.39
C CYS A 338 -4.32 28.18 -28.32
N GLY A 339 -3.39 27.47 -28.95
CA GLY A 339 -1.97 27.81 -28.90
C GLY A 339 -1.34 27.70 -27.51
N ILE A 340 -1.94 26.91 -26.59
CA ILE A 340 -1.44 26.70 -25.22
C ILE A 340 -0.43 25.57 -25.26
N LYS A 341 0.84 25.86 -25.02
CA LYS A 341 1.95 24.88 -25.06
C LYS A 341 1.97 23.92 -23.88
N LYS A 342 1.12 24.15 -22.86
CA LYS A 342 1.05 23.32 -21.64
C LYS A 342 0.19 22.08 -21.87
N LYS A 343 0.56 20.98 -21.21
CA LYS A 343 -0.24 19.75 -21.24
C LYS A 343 -1.47 19.88 -20.35
N LEU A 344 -2.60 20.19 -20.95
CA LEU A 344 -3.86 20.29 -20.22
C LEU A 344 -4.42 18.91 -19.83
N THR A 345 -4.85 18.81 -18.60
CA THR A 345 -5.56 17.66 -18.03
C THR A 345 -6.64 18.17 -17.08
N THR A 346 -7.60 17.34 -16.74
CA THR A 346 -8.61 17.70 -15.73
C THR A 346 -7.95 18.08 -14.38
N HIS A 347 -6.77 17.55 -14.09
CA HIS A 347 -6.03 17.94 -12.88
C HIS A 347 -5.38 19.32 -12.98
N THR A 348 -5.00 19.75 -14.19
CA THR A 348 -4.51 21.11 -14.47
C THR A 348 -5.54 22.16 -14.08
N GLY A 349 -6.85 21.94 -14.30
CA GLY A 349 -7.91 22.84 -13.85
C GLY A 349 -7.88 23.07 -12.34
N ARG A 350 -7.72 22.02 -11.56
CA ARG A 350 -7.62 22.12 -10.08
C ARG A 350 -6.34 22.85 -9.63
N TYR A 351 -5.21 22.66 -10.34
CA TYR A 351 -3.99 23.42 -10.09
C TYR A 351 -4.20 24.90 -10.42
N THR A 352 -4.84 25.22 -11.55
CA THR A 352 -5.17 26.59 -11.94
C THR A 352 -6.05 27.29 -10.89
N PHE A 353 -7.10 26.63 -10.40
CA PHE A 353 -7.91 27.16 -9.31
C PHE A 353 -7.07 27.52 -8.10
N SER A 354 -6.29 26.53 -7.61
CA SER A 354 -5.53 26.72 -6.38
C SER A 354 -4.45 27.78 -6.49
N THR A 355 -3.80 27.89 -7.66
CA THR A 355 -2.65 28.79 -7.85
C THR A 355 -3.10 30.18 -8.33
N VAL A 356 -3.87 30.25 -9.42
CA VAL A 356 -4.16 31.50 -10.12
C VAL A 356 -5.46 32.13 -9.65
N VAL A 357 -6.51 31.32 -9.44
CA VAL A 357 -7.82 31.86 -9.03
C VAL A 357 -7.86 32.20 -7.56
N THR A 358 -7.13 31.45 -6.71
CA THR A 358 -7.18 31.66 -5.25
C THR A 358 -5.90 32.25 -4.67
N LEU A 359 -4.80 31.48 -4.61
CA LEU A 359 -3.58 31.93 -3.91
C LEU A 359 -2.96 33.21 -4.49
N ALA A 360 -2.96 33.36 -5.82
CA ALA A 360 -2.49 34.60 -6.48
C ALA A 360 -3.35 35.83 -6.16
N ASN A 361 -4.57 35.61 -5.66
CA ASN A 361 -5.50 36.66 -5.21
C ASN A 361 -5.59 36.73 -3.68
N ASN A 362 -4.53 36.31 -2.96
CA ASN A 362 -4.39 36.40 -1.50
C ASN A 362 -5.47 35.63 -0.71
N VAL A 363 -6.10 34.59 -1.29
CA VAL A 363 -6.96 33.69 -0.54
C VAL A 363 -6.08 32.83 0.37
N SER A 364 -6.40 32.77 1.66
CA SER A 364 -5.59 32.03 2.64
C SER A 364 -5.51 30.54 2.30
N LEU A 365 -4.40 29.92 2.70
CA LEU A 365 -4.14 28.49 2.45
C LEU A 365 -5.22 27.59 3.07
N GLU A 366 -5.74 27.99 4.24
CA GLU A 366 -6.81 27.33 4.97
C GLU A 366 -8.13 27.33 4.19
N ASN A 367 -8.49 28.48 3.64
CA ASN A 367 -9.68 28.63 2.81
C ASN A 367 -9.56 27.81 1.52
N VAL A 368 -8.40 27.85 0.86
CA VAL A 368 -8.12 27.01 -0.30
C VAL A 368 -8.22 25.54 0.04
N ALA A 369 -7.67 25.10 1.18
CA ALA A 369 -7.78 23.73 1.65
C ALA A 369 -9.25 23.31 1.86
N LYS A 370 -10.07 24.15 2.44
CA LYS A 370 -11.49 23.92 2.67
C LYS A 370 -12.27 23.85 1.34
N MET A 371 -12.02 24.76 0.41
CA MET A 371 -12.62 24.73 -0.93
C MET A 371 -12.24 23.45 -1.69
N LEU A 372 -11.01 22.98 -1.56
CA LEU A 372 -10.53 21.77 -2.22
C LEU A 372 -10.95 20.46 -1.51
N GLY A 373 -11.58 20.50 -0.34
CA GLY A 373 -11.91 19.31 0.46
C GLY A 373 -10.67 18.53 0.89
N HIS A 374 -9.62 19.22 1.32
CA HIS A 374 -8.43 18.62 1.88
C HIS A 374 -8.58 18.38 3.39
N THR A 375 -8.09 17.25 3.88
CA THR A 375 -8.07 16.92 5.31
C THR A 375 -6.98 17.66 6.08
N SER A 376 -6.00 18.26 5.38
CA SER A 376 -4.88 18.99 5.97
C SER A 376 -4.37 20.05 5.02
N THR A 377 -3.98 21.22 5.53
CA THR A 377 -3.34 22.30 4.78
C THR A 377 -2.02 21.88 4.13
N ARG A 378 -1.32 20.89 4.72
CA ARG A 378 -0.11 20.30 4.12
C ARG A 378 -0.35 19.76 2.69
N MET A 379 -1.56 19.26 2.40
CA MET A 379 -1.93 18.84 1.04
C MET A 379 -2.05 20.02 0.08
N THR A 380 -2.39 21.21 0.60
CA THR A 380 -2.57 22.45 -0.17
C THR A 380 -1.24 23.18 -0.37
N GLN A 381 -0.27 23.03 0.53
CA GLN A 381 1.05 23.65 0.43
C GLN A 381 1.78 23.37 -0.88
N ARG A 382 1.50 22.21 -1.53
CA ARG A 382 2.06 21.91 -2.85
C ARG A 382 1.59 22.85 -3.98
N TYR A 383 0.51 23.58 -3.75
CA TYR A 383 0.00 24.62 -4.69
C TYR A 383 0.53 26.02 -4.33
N ALA A 384 0.96 26.20 -3.09
CA ALA A 384 1.53 27.44 -2.56
C ALA A 384 3.01 27.62 -2.95
N LYS A 385 3.47 26.95 -4.03
CA LYS A 385 4.77 27.30 -4.59
C LYS A 385 4.68 28.77 -4.98
N VAL A 386 5.48 29.54 -4.31
CA VAL A 386 5.55 30.98 -4.36
C VAL A 386 5.60 31.41 -5.82
N LEU A 387 4.54 32.05 -6.28
CA LEU A 387 4.57 32.70 -7.58
C LEU A 387 5.54 33.87 -7.45
N ASP A 388 6.50 33.99 -8.37
CA ASP A 388 7.43 35.11 -8.39
C ASP A 388 6.69 36.46 -8.31
N GLN A 389 5.50 36.54 -8.92
CA GLN A 389 4.60 37.69 -8.81
C GLN A 389 4.11 37.97 -7.39
N SER A 390 3.90 36.95 -6.54
CA SER A 390 3.52 37.14 -5.14
C SER A 390 4.70 37.72 -4.36
N ILE A 391 5.90 37.19 -4.56
CA ILE A 391 7.13 37.74 -3.96
C ILE A 391 7.32 39.19 -4.38
N LEU A 392 7.16 39.48 -5.67
CA LEU A 392 7.32 40.83 -6.21
C LEU A 392 6.34 41.81 -5.56
N LYS A 393 5.08 41.41 -5.42
CA LYS A 393 4.02 42.20 -4.79
C LYS A 393 4.29 42.45 -3.31
N ASP A 394 4.70 41.43 -2.58
CA ASP A 394 5.04 41.54 -1.18
C ASP A 394 6.24 42.51 -0.98
N MET A 395 7.26 42.39 -1.85
CA MET A 395 8.42 43.30 -1.84
C MET A 395 8.09 44.71 -2.29
N GLN A 396 7.09 44.92 -3.16
CA GLN A 396 6.58 46.25 -3.47
C GLN A 396 5.91 46.89 -2.25
N ASN A 397 5.08 46.15 -1.52
CA ASN A 397 4.47 46.63 -0.26
C ASN A 397 5.54 47.02 0.78
N VAL A 398 6.60 46.21 0.92
CA VAL A 398 7.73 46.54 1.78
C VAL A 398 8.43 47.82 1.32
N ARG A 399 8.66 47.96 0.02
CA ARG A 399 9.26 49.18 -0.52
C ARG A 399 8.44 50.42 -0.22
N GLU A 400 7.11 50.34 -0.36
CA GLU A 400 6.19 51.44 -0.05
C GLU A 400 6.14 51.75 1.43
N SER A 401 6.31 50.77 2.30
CA SER A 401 6.33 50.97 3.78
C SER A 401 7.67 51.49 4.32
N MET A 402 8.74 51.45 3.52
CA MET A 402 10.10 51.91 3.88
C MET A 402 10.41 53.32 3.30
N LEU A 403 9.55 53.88 2.50
CA LEU A 403 9.61 55.24 1.95
C LEU A 403 8.69 56.17 2.77
#